data_a362347d45c9d0aedfef2d33e12c2974
#
_entry.id   a362347d45c9d0aedfef2d33e12c2974
#
_cell.length_a   1.000
_cell.length_b   1.000
_cell.length_c   1.000
_cell.angle_alpha   90.00
_cell.angle_beta   90.00
_cell.angle_gamma   90.00
#
_symmetry.space_group_name_H-M   'P 1'
#
loop_
_entity.id
_entity.type
_entity.pdbx_description
1 polymer ?
#
loop_
_entity_poly.entity_id
_entity_poly.type
_entity_poly.pdbx_seq_one_letter_code
_entity_poly.pdbx_strand_id
1 'polypeptide(L)'
;MSDLDKWVLHGDEMRRPLLVNPKLGESSKLVIVGGGLSGLCCAYRIAKKRPDVEVIIHEQSSLLGGVISTWKEDDWICDVAVNASRPHPAFWRLINDLELGEILKPSKSDAKSRWILLDGKQHKLSWRTLFKIGPMKLLRSIKKARMGELSVAQVIPNKQIADAMCLGIVNETSENVDADFLFPSLTKFGQNPPVKKSKLNKLISKSYPIFTPKKGTIASLEGGMQTLVDTLSEQISNLDNVTVFYGNSADSPSAIATTYDVPLESVIWAAPNPDIDQDSSKISIFAIGYTEQQVSHIKKGYGTLIPDVEFPISGILHESDVHASQRCSKGHRLFRLMVPHNRWDNDLNSVQECAESLLATNPIIFKKIGERQIPHYKPGHMSKLSQISLDCSYVGWSYSGVSITHVIDQSERIAELF
;
A
#
# COMPACT_ATOMS: atom_id res chain seq x y z
N MET A 1 -21.38 18.25 -4.15
CA MET A 1 -20.00 17.79 -3.84
C MET A 1 -19.71 18.11 -2.38
N SER A 2 -19.55 17.10 -1.55
CA SER A 2 -19.23 17.25 -0.14
C SER A 2 -17.80 17.82 0.06
N ASP A 3 -17.46 18.23 1.30
CA ASP A 3 -16.08 18.67 1.58
C ASP A 3 -15.08 17.50 1.51
N LEU A 4 -15.55 16.26 1.74
CA LEU A 4 -14.78 15.02 1.56
C LEU A 4 -14.43 14.79 0.10
N ASP A 5 -15.38 15.00 -0.84
CA ASP A 5 -15.16 14.85 -2.27
C ASP A 5 -14.11 15.84 -2.79
N LYS A 6 -14.10 17.06 -2.28
CA LYS A 6 -13.08 18.06 -2.63
C LYS A 6 -11.69 17.63 -2.18
N TRP A 7 -11.57 16.93 -1.05
CA TRP A 7 -10.30 16.37 -0.62
C TRP A 7 -9.84 15.23 -1.52
N VAL A 8 -10.72 14.28 -1.84
CA VAL A 8 -10.43 13.18 -2.76
C VAL A 8 -9.92 13.71 -4.09
N LEU A 9 -10.58 14.73 -4.68
CA LEU A 9 -10.13 15.36 -5.92
C LEU A 9 -8.73 15.97 -5.88
N HIS A 10 -8.19 16.25 -4.69
CA HIS A 10 -6.82 16.74 -4.51
C HIS A 10 -5.80 15.61 -4.34
N GLY A 11 -6.24 14.40 -4.00
CA GLY A 11 -5.40 13.24 -3.71
C GLY A 11 -4.70 12.66 -4.94
N ASP A 12 -3.72 11.82 -4.69
CA ASP A 12 -2.99 11.08 -5.72
C ASP A 12 -3.89 10.04 -6.40
N GLU A 13 -4.92 9.59 -5.72
CA GLU A 13 -5.93 8.63 -6.18
C GLU A 13 -6.61 9.12 -7.46
N MET A 14 -7.01 10.40 -7.46
CA MET A 14 -7.69 11.03 -8.59
C MET A 14 -6.76 11.40 -9.74
N ARG A 15 -5.45 11.27 -9.54
CA ARG A 15 -4.43 11.59 -10.55
C ARG A 15 -4.13 10.42 -11.46
N ARG A 16 -4.54 9.21 -11.08
CA ARG A 16 -4.42 8.00 -11.88
C ARG A 16 -5.69 7.76 -12.67
N PRO A 17 -5.61 7.17 -13.87
CA PRO A 17 -6.80 6.89 -14.66
C PRO A 17 -7.71 5.89 -13.94
N LEU A 18 -9.01 6.07 -14.03
CA LEU A 18 -9.99 5.06 -13.66
C LEU A 18 -10.19 4.16 -14.88
N LEU A 19 -9.72 2.93 -14.77
CA LEU A 19 -9.70 1.98 -15.88
C LEU A 19 -10.97 1.10 -15.84
N VAL A 20 -12.06 1.65 -16.32
CA VAL A 20 -13.38 1.02 -16.25
C VAL A 20 -14.06 1.03 -17.61
N ASN A 21 -14.59 -0.12 -18.00
CA ASN A 21 -15.46 -0.21 -19.17
C ASN A 21 -16.74 0.60 -18.94
N PRO A 22 -17.14 1.47 -19.87
CA PRO A 22 -18.32 2.34 -19.70
C PRO A 22 -19.64 1.60 -19.55
N LYS A 23 -19.73 0.33 -20.00
CA LYS A 23 -20.92 -0.51 -19.89
C LYS A 23 -20.96 -1.36 -18.61
N LEU A 24 -19.93 -1.33 -17.79
CA LEU A 24 -19.83 -2.16 -16.58
C LEU A 24 -21.09 -2.02 -15.69
N GLY A 25 -21.61 -0.81 -15.51
CA GLY A 25 -22.80 -0.53 -14.69
C GLY A 25 -24.12 -1.08 -15.24
N GLU A 26 -24.14 -1.56 -16.49
CA GLU A 26 -25.32 -2.17 -17.12
C GLU A 26 -25.40 -3.67 -16.87
N SER A 27 -24.34 -4.27 -16.29
CA SER A 27 -24.24 -5.71 -16.06
C SER A 27 -25.23 -6.19 -15.00
N SER A 28 -25.90 -7.30 -15.28
CA SER A 28 -26.73 -8.05 -14.30
C SER A 28 -25.95 -9.18 -13.60
N LYS A 29 -24.82 -9.56 -14.18
CA LYS A 29 -23.89 -10.56 -13.66
C LYS A 29 -22.46 -10.09 -13.88
N LEU A 30 -21.63 -10.13 -12.84
CA LEU A 30 -20.25 -9.66 -12.83
C LEU A 30 -19.30 -10.75 -12.39
N VAL A 31 -18.10 -10.75 -12.96
CA VAL A 31 -17.01 -11.61 -12.50
C VAL A 31 -15.83 -10.73 -12.07
N ILE A 32 -15.42 -10.86 -10.82
CA ILE A 32 -14.28 -10.17 -10.24
C ILE A 32 -13.14 -11.17 -10.06
N VAL A 33 -12.04 -10.96 -10.77
CA VAL A 33 -10.87 -11.84 -10.72
C VAL A 33 -9.89 -11.34 -9.68
N GLY A 34 -9.67 -12.12 -8.63
CA GLY A 34 -8.82 -11.83 -7.49
C GLY A 34 -9.60 -11.43 -6.24
N GLY A 35 -9.49 -12.24 -5.21
CA GLY A 35 -10.09 -12.06 -3.88
C GLY A 35 -9.20 -11.29 -2.90
N GLY A 36 -8.26 -10.48 -3.39
CA GLY A 36 -7.52 -9.51 -2.58
C GLY A 36 -8.36 -8.27 -2.23
N LEU A 37 -7.81 -7.34 -1.44
CA LEU A 37 -8.54 -6.14 -0.98
C LEU A 37 -9.25 -5.40 -2.12
N SER A 38 -8.66 -5.32 -3.31
CA SER A 38 -9.24 -4.64 -4.47
C SER A 38 -10.55 -5.28 -4.92
N GLY A 39 -10.51 -6.60 -5.17
CA GLY A 39 -11.68 -7.35 -5.60
C GLY A 39 -12.74 -7.43 -4.52
N LEU A 40 -12.35 -7.64 -3.27
CA LEU A 40 -13.27 -7.66 -2.13
C LEU A 40 -14.00 -6.32 -1.95
N CYS A 41 -13.30 -5.19 -2.06
CA CYS A 41 -13.92 -3.87 -1.98
C CYS A 41 -14.92 -3.63 -3.13
N CYS A 42 -14.57 -4.04 -4.38
CA CYS A 42 -15.49 -3.96 -5.50
C CYS A 42 -16.73 -4.83 -5.26
N ALA A 43 -16.54 -6.10 -4.92
CA ALA A 43 -17.64 -7.03 -4.66
C ALA A 43 -18.58 -6.52 -3.57
N TYR A 44 -18.05 -6.13 -2.42
CA TYR A 44 -18.82 -5.63 -1.30
C TYR A 44 -19.64 -4.38 -1.67
N ARG A 45 -19.01 -3.39 -2.29
CA ARG A 45 -19.66 -2.13 -2.65
C ARG A 45 -20.74 -2.32 -3.71
N ILE A 46 -20.45 -3.09 -4.77
CA ILE A 46 -21.39 -3.35 -5.86
C ILE A 46 -22.56 -4.19 -5.36
N ALA A 47 -22.29 -5.31 -4.68
CA ALA A 47 -23.34 -6.21 -4.22
C ALA A 47 -24.30 -5.56 -3.22
N LYS A 48 -23.79 -4.71 -2.32
CA LYS A 48 -24.65 -3.94 -1.40
C LYS A 48 -25.49 -2.87 -2.10
N LYS A 49 -24.94 -2.24 -3.14
CA LYS A 49 -25.64 -1.18 -3.88
C LYS A 49 -26.68 -1.74 -4.86
N ARG A 50 -26.39 -2.90 -5.44
CA ARG A 50 -27.20 -3.58 -6.44
C ARG A 50 -27.45 -5.04 -6.03
N PRO A 51 -28.39 -5.30 -5.10
CA PRO A 51 -28.74 -6.68 -4.70
C PRO A 51 -29.30 -7.54 -5.84
N ASP A 52 -29.73 -6.91 -6.92
CA ASP A 52 -30.22 -7.54 -8.16
C ASP A 52 -29.09 -8.01 -9.09
N VAL A 53 -27.84 -7.64 -8.85
CA VAL A 53 -26.68 -8.03 -9.65
C VAL A 53 -26.00 -9.25 -9.01
N GLU A 54 -25.83 -10.32 -9.79
CA GLU A 54 -25.02 -11.47 -9.38
C GLU A 54 -23.53 -11.12 -9.46
N VAL A 55 -22.82 -11.29 -8.36
CA VAL A 55 -21.37 -11.02 -8.27
C VAL A 55 -20.62 -12.32 -8.00
N ILE A 56 -19.69 -12.66 -8.88
CA ILE A 56 -18.81 -13.81 -8.74
C ILE A 56 -17.40 -13.32 -8.42
N ILE A 57 -16.79 -13.87 -7.38
CA ILE A 57 -15.37 -13.69 -7.08
C ILE A 57 -14.63 -14.95 -7.51
N HIS A 58 -13.65 -14.80 -8.40
CA HIS A 58 -12.77 -15.88 -8.85
C HIS A 58 -11.40 -15.71 -8.21
N GLU A 59 -11.03 -16.59 -7.26
CA GLU A 59 -9.81 -16.51 -6.48
C GLU A 59 -8.95 -17.76 -6.68
N GLN A 60 -7.63 -17.54 -6.91
CA GLN A 60 -6.69 -18.62 -7.15
C GLN A 60 -6.28 -19.39 -5.89
N SER A 61 -6.31 -18.74 -4.73
CA SER A 61 -5.96 -19.37 -3.45
C SER A 61 -7.17 -20.00 -2.77
N SER A 62 -6.92 -20.69 -1.66
CA SER A 62 -7.98 -21.24 -0.81
C SER A 62 -8.56 -20.22 0.18
N LEU A 63 -8.02 -19.00 0.22
CA LEU A 63 -8.40 -17.95 1.16
C LEU A 63 -8.52 -16.59 0.45
N LEU A 64 -9.44 -15.76 0.94
CA LEU A 64 -9.56 -14.35 0.54
C LEU A 64 -8.57 -13.48 1.32
N GLY A 65 -8.39 -12.23 0.85
CA GLY A 65 -7.54 -11.23 1.51
C GLY A 65 -6.25 -10.91 0.75
N GLY A 66 -5.83 -11.79 -0.15
CA GLY A 66 -4.63 -11.61 -0.98
C GLY A 66 -3.37 -11.50 -0.11
N VAL A 67 -2.61 -10.40 -0.29
CA VAL A 67 -1.34 -10.21 0.40
C VAL A 67 -1.45 -9.63 1.82
N ILE A 68 -2.63 -9.22 2.26
CA ILE A 68 -2.82 -8.63 3.58
C ILE A 68 -2.97 -9.75 4.60
N SER A 69 -1.92 -9.93 5.38
CA SER A 69 -1.87 -10.94 6.45
C SER A 69 -1.13 -10.41 7.68
N THR A 70 -1.45 -10.96 8.83
CA THR A 70 -0.83 -10.64 10.12
C THR A 70 -0.35 -11.94 10.77
N TRP A 71 0.94 -12.02 11.05
CA TRP A 71 1.52 -13.10 11.82
C TRP A 71 1.30 -12.86 13.30
N LYS A 72 0.91 -13.93 14.02
CA LYS A 72 0.70 -13.93 15.46
C LYS A 72 1.35 -15.18 16.07
N GLU A 73 2.13 -15.00 17.12
CA GLU A 73 2.71 -16.08 17.91
C GLU A 73 2.90 -15.56 19.33
N ASP A 74 2.28 -16.21 20.31
CA ASP A 74 2.17 -15.73 21.68
C ASP A 74 1.65 -14.28 21.71
N ASP A 75 2.41 -13.38 22.37
CA ASP A 75 2.09 -11.95 22.43
C ASP A 75 2.66 -11.12 21.25
N TRP A 76 3.36 -11.76 20.30
CA TRP A 76 3.94 -11.07 19.15
C TRP A 76 2.94 -10.96 18.01
N ILE A 77 2.76 -9.75 17.50
CA ILE A 77 1.84 -9.46 16.39
C ILE A 77 2.58 -8.59 15.36
N CYS A 78 2.74 -9.09 14.15
CA CYS A 78 3.42 -8.39 13.07
C CYS A 78 2.65 -8.51 11.76
N ASP A 79 2.36 -7.36 11.14
CA ASP A 79 1.78 -7.35 9.81
C ASP A 79 2.82 -7.76 8.77
N VAL A 80 2.50 -8.74 7.94
CA VAL A 80 3.44 -9.24 6.94
C VAL A 80 3.52 -8.28 5.72
N ALA A 81 2.43 -7.57 5.33
CA ALA A 81 2.38 -6.59 4.24
C ALA A 81 2.14 -5.17 4.67
N VAL A 82 0.90 -4.84 4.56
CA VAL A 82 0.37 -3.53 4.92
C VAL A 82 0.27 -3.47 6.44
N ASN A 83 0.95 -2.52 7.06
CA ASN A 83 0.93 -2.36 8.52
C ASN A 83 0.00 -1.24 8.99
N ALA A 84 -0.41 -0.36 8.08
CA ALA A 84 -1.27 0.76 8.42
C ALA A 84 -1.83 1.45 7.17
N SER A 85 -2.88 2.21 7.35
CA SER A 85 -3.46 3.08 6.32
C SER A 85 -3.15 4.55 6.59
N ARG A 86 -2.99 5.31 5.53
CA ARG A 86 -3.06 6.77 5.61
C ARG A 86 -4.52 7.19 5.79
N PRO A 87 -4.76 8.33 6.46
CA PRO A 87 -6.08 8.92 6.53
C PRO A 87 -6.63 9.23 5.12
N HIS A 88 -7.81 8.72 4.81
CA HIS A 88 -8.48 8.94 3.53
C HIS A 88 -10.00 8.74 3.66
N PRO A 89 -10.85 9.54 2.99
CA PRO A 89 -12.30 9.43 3.09
C PRO A 89 -12.86 8.06 2.73
N ALA A 90 -12.39 7.45 1.63
CA ALA A 90 -12.83 6.13 1.21
C ALA A 90 -12.48 5.04 2.24
N PHE A 91 -11.27 5.11 2.83
CA PHE A 91 -10.87 4.20 3.90
C PHE A 91 -11.77 4.36 5.13
N TRP A 92 -12.10 5.60 5.52
CA TRP A 92 -12.98 5.87 6.65
C TRP A 92 -14.40 5.36 6.41
N ARG A 93 -14.93 5.54 5.20
CA ARG A 93 -16.24 4.98 4.85
C ARG A 93 -16.23 3.45 4.98
N LEU A 94 -15.20 2.79 4.45
CA LEU A 94 -15.08 1.33 4.56
C LEU A 94 -14.99 0.87 6.02
N ILE A 95 -14.16 1.52 6.85
CA ILE A 95 -14.04 1.21 8.29
C ILE A 95 -15.37 1.38 9.00
N ASN A 96 -16.13 2.41 8.66
CA ASN A 96 -17.44 2.68 9.26
C ASN A 96 -18.48 1.64 8.82
N ASP A 97 -18.50 1.27 7.53
CA ASP A 97 -19.41 0.27 6.99
C ASP A 97 -19.16 -1.14 7.53
N LEU A 98 -17.90 -1.42 7.92
CA LEU A 98 -17.48 -2.68 8.54
C LEU A 98 -17.53 -2.64 10.08
N GLU A 99 -17.97 -1.53 10.67
CA GLU A 99 -18.06 -1.32 12.13
C GLU A 99 -16.72 -1.47 12.88
N LEU A 100 -15.59 -1.23 12.19
CA LEU A 100 -14.25 -1.36 12.74
C LEU A 100 -13.71 -0.10 13.43
N GLY A 101 -14.56 0.92 13.64
CA GLY A 101 -14.17 2.22 14.16
C GLY A 101 -13.53 2.16 15.55
N GLU A 102 -14.04 1.32 16.43
CA GLU A 102 -13.54 1.20 17.82
C GLU A 102 -12.15 0.57 17.92
N ILE A 103 -11.83 -0.36 17.01
CA ILE A 103 -10.54 -1.04 16.99
C ILE A 103 -9.52 -0.36 16.06
N LEU A 104 -9.91 0.67 15.31
CA LEU A 104 -8.99 1.47 14.53
C LEU A 104 -8.26 2.47 15.43
N LYS A 105 -6.93 2.34 15.51
CA LYS A 105 -6.09 3.17 16.37
C LYS A 105 -5.12 4.03 15.56
N PRO A 106 -4.99 5.33 15.88
CA PRO A 106 -3.97 6.18 15.28
C PRO A 106 -2.58 5.75 15.74
N SER A 107 -1.56 5.98 14.92
CA SER A 107 -0.18 5.71 15.28
C SER A 107 0.30 6.58 16.45
N LYS A 108 1.27 6.06 17.20
CA LYS A 108 1.98 6.81 18.24
C LYS A 108 2.71 8.03 17.66
N SER A 109 3.04 8.99 18.51
CA SER A 109 3.77 10.21 18.09
C SER A 109 5.14 9.92 17.51
N ASP A 110 5.78 8.85 17.95
CA ASP A 110 7.11 8.43 17.52
C ASP A 110 7.15 8.02 16.04
N ALA A 111 6.05 7.52 15.49
CA ALA A 111 5.89 7.17 14.07
C ALA A 111 6.18 8.33 13.09
N LYS A 112 6.23 9.57 13.56
CA LYS A 112 6.63 10.73 12.75
C LYS A 112 8.13 10.77 12.46
N SER A 113 8.95 10.10 13.27
CA SER A 113 10.40 10.05 13.09
C SER A 113 10.75 8.91 12.16
N ARG A 114 11.38 9.22 11.05
CA ARG A 114 11.88 8.24 10.07
C ARG A 114 13.38 8.38 9.97
N TRP A 115 14.07 7.27 9.92
CA TRP A 115 15.51 7.21 9.94
C TRP A 115 16.03 6.61 8.63
N ILE A 116 17.24 6.99 8.27
CA ILE A 116 18.01 6.38 7.18
C ILE A 116 19.41 6.06 7.71
N LEU A 117 19.91 4.91 7.40
CA LEU A 117 21.28 4.51 7.69
C LEU A 117 22.18 4.93 6.53
N LEU A 118 23.15 5.81 6.80
CA LEU A 118 24.16 6.26 5.85
C LEU A 118 25.50 6.27 6.57
N ASP A 119 26.51 5.67 5.94
CA ASP A 119 27.88 5.60 6.48
C ASP A 119 27.91 5.08 7.94
N GLY A 120 27.13 4.04 8.23
CA GLY A 120 27.01 3.42 9.55
C GLY A 120 26.30 4.28 10.62
N LYS A 121 25.71 5.41 10.27
CA LYS A 121 25.02 6.33 11.20
C LYS A 121 23.55 6.54 10.84
N GLN A 122 22.69 6.55 11.86
CA GLN A 122 21.26 6.88 11.67
C GLN A 122 21.05 8.39 11.56
N HIS A 123 20.52 8.82 10.43
CA HIS A 123 20.12 10.19 10.15
C HIS A 123 18.61 10.32 10.13
N LYS A 124 18.06 11.36 10.76
CA LYS A 124 16.63 11.64 10.71
C LYS A 124 16.25 12.22 9.35
N LEU A 125 15.32 11.59 8.65
CA LEU A 125 14.70 12.14 7.45
C LEU A 125 13.85 13.35 7.84
N SER A 126 14.22 14.54 7.40
CA SER A 126 13.55 15.80 7.71
C SER A 126 13.54 16.73 6.51
N TRP A 127 12.67 17.74 6.53
CA TRP A 127 12.66 18.81 5.54
C TRP A 127 14.02 19.52 5.40
N ARG A 128 14.83 19.56 6.47
CA ARG A 128 16.19 20.12 6.43
C ARG A 128 17.11 19.32 5.52
N THR A 129 16.87 18.02 5.37
CA THR A 129 17.60 17.16 4.43
C THR A 129 17.27 17.54 2.98
N LEU A 130 16.00 17.93 2.70
CA LEU A 130 15.57 18.43 1.39
C LEU A 130 16.12 19.82 1.10
N PHE A 131 16.26 20.71 2.10
CA PHE A 131 16.85 22.04 1.92
C PHE A 131 18.34 22.00 1.53
N LYS A 132 19.08 20.94 1.92
CA LYS A 132 20.48 20.75 1.46
C LYS A 132 20.60 20.56 -0.05
N ILE A 133 19.50 20.23 -0.75
CA ILE A 133 19.47 20.10 -2.21
C ILE A 133 19.63 21.44 -2.93
N GLY A 134 19.25 22.54 -2.30
CA GLY A 134 19.27 23.88 -2.85
C GLY A 134 18.03 24.25 -3.69
N PRO A 135 17.51 25.49 -3.55
CA PRO A 135 16.24 25.89 -4.15
C PRO A 135 16.26 25.89 -5.68
N MET A 136 17.37 26.23 -6.30
CA MET A 136 17.52 26.24 -7.77
C MET A 136 17.46 24.81 -8.36
N LYS A 137 18.08 23.83 -7.69
CA LYS A 137 18.02 22.42 -8.12
C LYS A 137 16.60 21.89 -7.98
N LEU A 138 15.90 22.23 -6.88
CA LEU A 138 14.52 21.84 -6.66
C LEU A 138 13.56 22.42 -7.71
N LEU A 139 13.71 23.71 -8.08
CA LEU A 139 12.91 24.32 -9.15
C LEU A 139 13.15 23.67 -10.51
N ARG A 140 14.40 23.35 -10.86
CA ARG A 140 14.72 22.62 -12.09
C ARG A 140 14.10 21.22 -12.08
N SER A 141 14.11 20.53 -10.95
CA SER A 141 13.49 19.21 -10.79
C SER A 141 11.99 19.25 -10.97
N ILE A 142 11.30 20.23 -10.39
CA ILE A 142 9.86 20.42 -10.60
C ILE A 142 9.54 20.68 -12.08
N LYS A 143 10.34 21.50 -12.76
CA LYS A 143 10.19 21.74 -14.19
C LYS A 143 10.40 20.46 -15.00
N LYS A 144 11.43 19.67 -14.65
CA LYS A 144 11.74 18.40 -15.29
C LYS A 144 10.62 17.35 -15.06
N ALA A 145 10.11 17.27 -13.82
CA ALA A 145 9.01 16.36 -13.47
C ALA A 145 7.75 16.56 -14.34
N ARG A 146 7.53 17.78 -14.83
CA ARG A 146 6.39 18.11 -15.70
C ARG A 146 6.52 17.59 -17.13
N MET A 147 7.69 17.07 -17.52
CA MET A 147 7.88 16.46 -18.84
C MET A 147 7.17 15.10 -18.96
N GLY A 148 7.05 14.37 -17.84
CA GLY A 148 6.47 13.03 -17.77
C GLY A 148 7.44 11.91 -18.20
N GLU A 149 7.04 10.67 -17.92
CA GLU A 149 7.75 9.44 -18.30
C GLU A 149 9.19 9.35 -17.77
N LEU A 150 9.44 9.99 -16.63
CA LEU A 150 10.75 10.04 -16.00
C LEU A 150 10.78 9.11 -14.78
N SER A 151 11.98 8.58 -14.50
CA SER A 151 12.22 7.89 -13.24
C SER A 151 12.24 8.86 -12.05
N VAL A 152 12.01 8.33 -10.86
CA VAL A 152 12.11 9.13 -9.62
C VAL A 152 13.52 9.72 -9.45
N ALA A 153 14.58 8.99 -9.85
CA ALA A 153 15.96 9.48 -9.84
C ALA A 153 16.14 10.72 -10.74
N GLN A 154 15.44 10.76 -11.86
CA GLN A 154 15.53 11.91 -12.78
C GLN A 154 14.77 13.14 -12.28
N VAL A 155 13.75 12.93 -11.43
CA VAL A 155 12.90 13.99 -10.87
C VAL A 155 13.44 14.54 -9.55
N ILE A 156 13.96 13.67 -8.68
CA ILE A 156 14.49 14.07 -7.36
C ILE A 156 16.00 14.27 -7.46
N PRO A 157 16.52 15.48 -7.21
CA PRO A 157 17.91 15.84 -7.53
C PRO A 157 18.98 15.23 -6.59
N ASN A 158 18.57 14.48 -5.57
CA ASN A 158 19.47 13.75 -4.68
C ASN A 158 19.15 12.26 -4.75
N LYS A 159 20.07 11.47 -5.32
CA LYS A 159 19.90 10.03 -5.55
C LYS A 159 19.60 9.27 -4.24
N GLN A 160 20.34 9.53 -3.18
CA GLN A 160 20.16 8.83 -1.89
C GLN A 160 18.76 9.07 -1.30
N ILE A 161 18.23 10.30 -1.45
CA ILE A 161 16.85 10.62 -1.01
C ILE A 161 15.84 9.95 -1.92
N ALA A 162 16.06 9.99 -3.24
CA ALA A 162 15.19 9.34 -4.21
C ALA A 162 15.11 7.82 -3.97
N ASP A 163 16.27 7.17 -3.80
CA ASP A 163 16.36 5.73 -3.50
C ASP A 163 15.67 5.40 -2.17
N ALA A 164 15.92 6.18 -1.11
CA ALA A 164 15.26 5.98 0.17
C ALA A 164 13.73 6.11 0.09
N MET A 165 13.23 7.03 -0.75
CA MET A 165 11.77 7.18 -0.95
C MET A 165 11.19 5.97 -1.69
N CYS A 166 11.83 5.50 -2.75
CA CYS A 166 11.37 4.33 -3.51
C CYS A 166 11.52 3.04 -2.69
N LEU A 167 12.64 2.88 -1.98
CA LEU A 167 12.90 1.74 -1.11
C LEU A 167 11.80 1.58 -0.05
N GLY A 168 11.36 2.69 0.56
CA GLY A 168 10.32 2.69 1.58
C GLY A 168 8.89 2.43 1.07
N ILE A 169 8.66 2.44 -0.26
CA ILE A 169 7.34 2.27 -0.85
C ILE A 169 7.25 0.99 -1.69
N VAL A 170 8.20 0.81 -2.61
CA VAL A 170 8.18 -0.29 -3.59
C VAL A 170 9.40 -1.21 -3.49
N ASN A 171 10.29 -0.96 -2.54
CA ASN A 171 11.53 -1.73 -2.32
C ASN A 171 12.41 -1.85 -3.57
N GLU A 172 12.52 -0.77 -4.34
CA GLU A 172 13.31 -0.68 -5.57
C GLU A 172 14.12 0.62 -5.61
N THR A 173 15.11 0.69 -6.49
CA THR A 173 15.92 1.88 -6.73
C THR A 173 15.12 2.93 -7.51
N SER A 174 15.42 4.19 -7.28
CA SER A 174 14.69 5.30 -7.90
C SER A 174 14.87 5.43 -9.42
N GLU A 175 15.83 4.71 -10.00
CA GLU A 175 16.07 4.66 -11.44
C GLU A 175 15.02 3.83 -12.17
N ASN A 176 14.52 2.79 -11.50
CA ASN A 176 13.58 1.81 -12.05
C ASN A 176 12.11 2.10 -11.73
N VAL A 177 11.81 3.27 -11.15
CA VAL A 177 10.46 3.59 -10.70
C VAL A 177 9.91 4.82 -11.41
N ASP A 178 8.71 4.69 -11.98
CA ASP A 178 7.97 5.76 -12.64
C ASP A 178 7.55 6.86 -11.64
N ALA A 179 8.03 8.08 -11.88
CA ALA A 179 7.69 9.22 -11.04
C ALA A 179 6.22 9.66 -11.22
N ASP A 180 5.66 9.51 -12.42
CA ASP A 180 4.29 9.87 -12.72
C ASP A 180 3.30 8.96 -11.97
N PHE A 181 3.62 7.67 -11.85
CA PHE A 181 2.77 6.72 -11.15
C PHE A 181 2.95 6.76 -9.63
N LEU A 182 4.20 6.85 -9.14
CA LEU A 182 4.46 6.82 -7.70
C LEU A 182 4.14 8.15 -7.00
N PHE A 183 4.46 9.27 -7.65
CA PHE A 183 4.29 10.63 -7.11
C PHE A 183 3.54 11.56 -8.08
N PRO A 184 2.33 11.20 -8.55
CA PRO A 184 1.63 11.95 -9.59
C PRO A 184 1.40 13.43 -9.23
N SER A 185 1.24 13.75 -7.94
CA SER A 185 1.08 15.13 -7.49
C SER A 185 2.33 16.01 -7.69
N LEU A 186 3.51 15.42 -7.89
CA LEU A 186 4.77 16.13 -8.14
C LEU A 186 5.08 16.30 -9.64
N THR A 187 4.36 15.60 -10.51
CA THR A 187 4.60 15.54 -11.95
C THR A 187 3.58 16.35 -12.76
N LYS A 188 3.51 16.11 -14.08
CA LYS A 188 2.51 16.74 -14.96
C LYS A 188 1.06 16.50 -14.51
N PHE A 189 0.79 15.38 -13.87
CA PHE A 189 -0.52 15.01 -13.35
C PHE A 189 -0.95 15.80 -12.10
N GLY A 190 0.00 16.42 -11.38
CA GLY A 190 -0.25 17.26 -10.20
C GLY A 190 -0.58 18.72 -10.51
N GLN A 191 -0.68 19.11 -11.79
CA GLN A 191 -1.02 20.47 -12.18
C GLN A 191 -2.49 20.80 -11.88
N ASN A 192 -2.74 22.09 -11.60
CA ASN A 192 -4.10 22.60 -11.38
C ASN A 192 -4.92 21.84 -10.33
N PRO A 193 -4.44 21.78 -9.07
CA PRO A 193 -5.20 21.12 -8.01
C PRO A 193 -6.55 21.83 -7.81
N PRO A 194 -7.67 21.09 -7.70
CA PRO A 194 -9.00 21.67 -7.57
C PRO A 194 -9.20 22.46 -6.27
N VAL A 195 -8.36 22.21 -5.27
CA VAL A 195 -8.40 22.86 -3.97
C VAL A 195 -7.01 23.33 -3.57
N LYS A 196 -6.89 24.60 -3.09
CA LYS A 196 -5.61 25.08 -2.55
C LYS A 196 -5.19 24.28 -1.30
N LYS A 197 -3.90 23.96 -1.17
CA LYS A 197 -3.34 23.17 -0.07
C LYS A 197 -3.74 23.68 1.34
N SER A 198 -3.84 25.01 1.52
CA SER A 198 -4.28 25.60 2.78
C SER A 198 -5.75 25.28 3.12
N LYS A 199 -6.63 25.24 2.12
CA LYS A 199 -8.02 24.79 2.29
C LYS A 199 -8.10 23.30 2.54
N LEU A 200 -7.30 22.49 1.82
CA LEU A 200 -7.23 21.05 1.98
C LEU A 200 -6.95 20.65 3.44
N ASN A 201 -5.96 21.27 4.08
CA ASN A 201 -5.65 20.97 5.49
C ASN A 201 -6.83 21.23 6.44
N LYS A 202 -7.64 22.27 6.17
CA LYS A 202 -8.86 22.57 6.94
C LYS A 202 -9.97 21.53 6.66
N LEU A 203 -10.10 21.09 5.41
CA LEU A 203 -11.06 20.04 5.04
C LEU A 203 -10.70 18.73 5.72
N ILE A 204 -9.44 18.32 5.64
CA ILE A 204 -8.93 17.12 6.30
C ILE A 204 -9.26 17.15 7.80
N SER A 205 -8.97 18.24 8.51
CA SER A 205 -9.19 18.34 9.95
C SER A 205 -10.66 18.25 10.37
N LYS A 206 -11.60 18.58 9.46
CA LYS A 206 -13.05 18.53 9.71
C LYS A 206 -13.72 17.24 9.26
N SER A 207 -13.06 16.46 8.42
CA SER A 207 -13.69 15.39 7.66
C SER A 207 -13.48 14.00 8.24
N TYR A 208 -12.80 13.91 9.39
CA TYR A 208 -12.53 12.62 10.02
C TYR A 208 -13.60 12.28 11.05
N PRO A 209 -14.42 11.25 10.82
CA PRO A 209 -15.45 10.87 11.75
C PRO A 209 -14.93 10.17 13.01
N ILE A 210 -13.76 9.51 12.93
CA ILE A 210 -13.23 8.67 14.01
C ILE A 210 -12.23 9.43 14.88
N PHE A 211 -11.28 10.14 14.25
CA PHE A 211 -10.34 11.03 14.93
C PHE A 211 -9.76 12.06 13.95
N THR A 212 -9.38 13.22 14.46
CA THR A 212 -8.70 14.24 13.65
C THR A 212 -7.24 13.85 13.45
N PRO A 213 -6.79 13.55 12.22
CA PRO A 213 -5.41 13.14 11.99
C PRO A 213 -4.46 14.29 12.20
N LYS A 214 -3.38 14.03 12.93
CA LYS A 214 -2.23 14.91 12.96
C LYS A 214 -1.37 14.64 11.71
N LYS A 215 -0.69 15.65 11.19
CA LYS A 215 0.21 15.49 10.05
C LYS A 215 1.16 14.30 10.25
N GLY A 216 1.20 13.37 9.29
CA GLY A 216 2.01 12.16 9.33
C GLY A 216 1.44 11.03 10.20
N THR A 217 0.22 11.17 10.73
CA THR A 217 -0.48 10.08 11.41
C THR A 217 -0.98 9.07 10.39
N ILE A 218 -0.79 7.80 10.70
CA ILE A 218 -1.37 6.63 10.04
C ILE A 218 -2.25 5.90 11.07
N ALA A 219 -3.05 4.95 10.63
CA ALA A 219 -3.89 4.15 11.52
C ALA A 219 -3.78 2.66 11.19
N SER A 220 -3.90 1.83 12.20
CA SER A 220 -3.91 0.37 12.09
C SER A 220 -5.00 -0.21 12.99
N LEU A 221 -5.42 -1.43 12.69
CA LEU A 221 -6.41 -2.15 13.48
C LEU A 221 -5.75 -2.89 14.66
N GLU A 222 -6.46 -3.01 15.75
CA GLU A 222 -6.10 -3.95 16.83
C GLU A 222 -6.07 -5.37 16.26
N GLY A 223 -5.04 -6.15 16.62
CA GLY A 223 -4.84 -7.48 16.09
C GLY A 223 -4.22 -7.55 14.69
N GLY A 224 -3.93 -6.39 14.05
CA GLY A 224 -3.27 -6.30 12.75
C GLY A 224 -4.20 -5.99 11.59
N MET A 225 -3.61 -5.69 10.44
CA MET A 225 -4.37 -5.27 9.25
C MET A 225 -5.14 -6.41 8.57
N GLN A 226 -4.83 -7.67 8.87
CA GLN A 226 -5.61 -8.82 8.39
C GLN A 226 -7.08 -8.73 8.82
N THR A 227 -7.35 -8.17 10.01
CA THR A 227 -8.72 -7.94 10.50
C THR A 227 -9.60 -7.20 9.48
N LEU A 228 -9.03 -6.28 8.68
CA LEU A 228 -9.79 -5.58 7.63
C LEU A 228 -10.32 -6.54 6.57
N VAL A 229 -9.48 -7.42 6.05
CA VAL A 229 -9.86 -8.34 4.97
C VAL A 229 -10.70 -9.51 5.49
N ASP A 230 -10.46 -9.96 6.71
CA ASP A 230 -11.26 -11.00 7.36
C ASP A 230 -12.71 -10.52 7.57
N THR A 231 -12.89 -9.33 8.15
CA THR A 231 -14.23 -8.75 8.34
C THR A 231 -14.91 -8.47 7.00
N LEU A 232 -14.17 -7.97 6.00
CA LEU A 232 -14.72 -7.73 4.68
C LEU A 232 -15.16 -9.04 4.01
N SER A 233 -14.37 -10.11 4.14
CA SER A 233 -14.71 -11.44 3.62
C SER A 233 -15.94 -12.03 4.32
N GLU A 234 -16.05 -11.86 5.63
CA GLU A 234 -17.22 -12.27 6.41
C GLU A 234 -18.48 -11.52 5.96
N GLN A 235 -18.39 -10.20 5.80
CA GLN A 235 -19.52 -9.41 5.30
C GLN A 235 -19.95 -9.83 3.90
N ILE A 236 -19.00 -10.16 3.02
CA ILE A 236 -19.29 -10.67 1.66
C ILE A 236 -19.98 -12.02 1.71
N SER A 237 -19.56 -12.92 2.60
CA SER A 237 -20.17 -14.26 2.73
C SER A 237 -21.63 -14.22 3.19
N ASN A 238 -22.07 -13.09 3.77
CA ASN A 238 -23.45 -12.88 4.21
C ASN A 238 -24.32 -12.19 3.12
N LEU A 239 -23.80 -11.97 1.92
CA LEU A 239 -24.55 -11.38 0.81
C LEU A 239 -25.06 -12.49 -0.13
N ASP A 240 -26.37 -12.60 -0.28
CA ASP A 240 -27.04 -13.65 -1.07
C ASP A 240 -26.71 -13.59 -2.57
N ASN A 241 -26.29 -12.41 -3.05
CA ASN A 241 -25.95 -12.17 -4.46
C ASN A 241 -24.45 -12.26 -4.76
N VAL A 242 -23.63 -12.80 -3.82
CA VAL A 242 -22.19 -13.02 -4.02
C VAL A 242 -21.84 -14.50 -3.92
N THR A 243 -21.11 -15.00 -4.93
CA THR A 243 -20.56 -16.36 -4.94
C THR A 243 -19.04 -16.31 -5.07
N VAL A 244 -18.32 -17.10 -4.28
CA VAL A 244 -16.84 -17.17 -4.34
C VAL A 244 -16.39 -18.55 -4.82
N PHE A 245 -15.56 -18.56 -5.87
CA PHE A 245 -14.89 -19.75 -6.38
C PHE A 245 -13.39 -19.68 -6.02
N TYR A 246 -12.93 -20.68 -5.28
CA TYR A 246 -11.56 -20.82 -4.79
C TYR A 246 -10.74 -21.83 -5.60
N GLY A 247 -9.42 -21.70 -5.53
CA GLY A 247 -8.47 -22.67 -6.08
C GLY A 247 -8.34 -22.62 -7.60
N ASN A 248 -8.83 -21.58 -8.26
CA ASN A 248 -8.84 -21.46 -9.70
C ASN A 248 -7.97 -20.28 -10.14
N SER A 249 -6.95 -20.54 -10.98
CA SER A 249 -6.20 -19.49 -11.65
C SER A 249 -6.97 -18.94 -12.85
N ALA A 250 -6.72 -17.69 -13.18
CA ALA A 250 -7.29 -17.03 -14.34
C ALA A 250 -6.17 -16.63 -15.31
N ASP A 251 -6.28 -17.07 -16.56
CA ASP A 251 -5.25 -16.82 -17.58
C ASP A 251 -5.42 -15.43 -18.24
N SER A 252 -6.67 -15.04 -18.47
CA SER A 252 -6.99 -13.73 -19.09
C SER A 252 -8.43 -13.31 -18.80
N PRO A 253 -8.76 -12.01 -18.94
CA PRO A 253 -10.14 -11.54 -18.85
C PRO A 253 -11.09 -12.25 -19.82
N SER A 254 -10.65 -12.53 -21.04
CA SER A 254 -11.46 -13.21 -22.06
C SER A 254 -11.74 -14.66 -21.71
N ALA A 255 -10.77 -15.39 -21.14
CA ALA A 255 -10.97 -16.75 -20.68
C ALA A 255 -12.01 -16.81 -19.55
N ILE A 256 -11.93 -15.86 -18.61
CA ILE A 256 -12.90 -15.74 -17.52
C ILE A 256 -14.29 -15.38 -18.03
N ALA A 257 -14.42 -14.43 -18.95
CA ALA A 257 -15.69 -14.10 -19.57
C ALA A 257 -16.37 -15.33 -20.22
N THR A 258 -15.57 -16.13 -20.91
CA THR A 258 -16.05 -17.41 -21.51
C THR A 258 -16.43 -18.44 -20.45
N THR A 259 -15.63 -18.59 -19.39
CA THR A 259 -15.87 -19.57 -18.32
C THR A 259 -17.20 -19.34 -17.60
N TYR A 260 -17.56 -18.08 -17.40
CA TYR A 260 -18.77 -17.70 -16.64
C TYR A 260 -19.94 -17.28 -17.52
N ASP A 261 -19.77 -17.35 -18.85
CA ASP A 261 -20.76 -16.93 -19.84
C ASP A 261 -21.27 -15.50 -19.58
N VAL A 262 -20.30 -14.56 -19.52
CA VAL A 262 -20.58 -13.14 -19.36
C VAL A 262 -19.88 -12.33 -20.47
N PRO A 263 -20.41 -11.15 -20.82
CA PRO A 263 -19.71 -10.22 -21.69
C PRO A 263 -18.39 -9.77 -21.06
N LEU A 264 -17.37 -9.47 -21.86
CA LEU A 264 -16.05 -9.05 -21.37
C LEU A 264 -16.12 -7.75 -20.55
N GLU A 265 -17.02 -6.83 -20.89
CA GLU A 265 -17.31 -5.60 -20.14
C GLU A 265 -17.81 -5.86 -18.71
N SER A 266 -18.32 -7.07 -18.42
CA SER A 266 -18.76 -7.48 -17.07
C SER A 266 -17.65 -8.09 -16.22
N VAL A 267 -16.40 -8.07 -16.70
CA VAL A 267 -15.25 -8.57 -15.95
C VAL A 267 -14.52 -7.40 -15.27
N ILE A 268 -14.26 -7.55 -13.97
CA ILE A 268 -13.37 -6.69 -13.20
C ILE A 268 -12.09 -7.47 -12.89
N TRP A 269 -10.98 -7.07 -13.48
CA TRP A 269 -9.68 -7.70 -13.27
C TRP A 269 -8.95 -7.03 -12.11
N ALA A 270 -8.92 -7.70 -10.95
CA ALA A 270 -8.28 -7.21 -9.72
C ALA A 270 -6.98 -7.99 -9.39
N ALA A 271 -6.44 -8.69 -10.37
CA ALA A 271 -5.18 -9.43 -10.32
C ALA A 271 -4.07 -8.71 -11.13
N PRO A 272 -2.80 -9.06 -10.97
CA PRO A 272 -1.75 -8.61 -11.87
C PRO A 272 -2.09 -8.96 -13.32
N ASN A 273 -1.75 -8.05 -14.25
CA ASN A 273 -1.99 -8.29 -15.68
C ASN A 273 -0.66 -8.65 -16.35
N PRO A 274 -0.53 -9.84 -16.96
CA PRO A 274 0.69 -10.24 -17.66
C PRO A 274 1.02 -9.38 -18.89
N ASP A 275 0.02 -8.71 -19.49
CA ASP A 275 0.23 -7.81 -20.63
C ASP A 275 0.81 -6.44 -20.24
N ILE A 276 0.75 -6.09 -18.96
CA ILE A 276 1.42 -4.93 -18.41
C ILE A 276 2.76 -5.41 -17.86
N ASP A 277 3.85 -5.09 -18.57
CA ASP A 277 5.22 -5.38 -18.14
C ASP A 277 5.45 -4.81 -16.72
N GLN A 278 5.30 -5.68 -15.72
CA GLN A 278 5.42 -5.38 -14.31
C GLN A 278 6.60 -6.13 -13.73
N ASP A 279 7.63 -5.37 -13.34
CA ASP A 279 8.66 -5.92 -12.48
C ASP A 279 8.16 -5.97 -11.03
N SER A 280 8.75 -6.84 -10.26
CA SER A 280 8.48 -6.94 -8.83
C SER A 280 9.75 -7.25 -8.04
N SER A 281 9.85 -6.66 -6.87
CA SER A 281 10.88 -7.00 -5.89
C SER A 281 10.36 -8.09 -4.97
N LYS A 282 10.99 -9.27 -4.99
CA LYS A 282 10.70 -10.33 -4.03
C LYS A 282 11.42 -10.04 -2.72
N ILE A 283 10.68 -10.03 -1.61
CA ILE A 283 11.23 -9.79 -0.27
C ILE A 283 10.75 -10.86 0.71
N SER A 284 11.63 -11.25 1.62
CA SER A 284 11.29 -11.99 2.83
C SER A 284 11.08 -11.03 3.99
N ILE A 285 10.09 -11.33 4.82
CA ILE A 285 9.74 -10.54 6.00
C ILE A 285 10.09 -11.34 7.25
N PHE A 286 10.82 -10.70 8.16
CA PHE A 286 11.19 -11.29 9.44
C PHE A 286 10.66 -10.45 10.59
N ALA A 287 10.20 -11.12 11.64
CA ALA A 287 9.95 -10.54 12.95
C ALA A 287 11.17 -10.78 13.84
N ILE A 288 11.63 -9.73 14.55
CA ILE A 288 12.69 -9.83 15.55
C ILE A 288 12.27 -9.04 16.78
N GLY A 289 12.38 -9.64 17.95
CA GLY A 289 11.92 -9.07 19.20
C GLY A 289 13.00 -9.09 20.29
N TYR A 290 12.98 -8.04 21.11
CA TYR A 290 13.93 -7.81 22.19
C TYR A 290 13.23 -7.30 23.45
N THR A 291 13.91 -7.36 24.59
CA THR A 291 13.53 -6.51 25.74
C THR A 291 13.80 -5.02 25.42
N GLU A 292 13.04 -4.11 26.01
CA GLU A 292 13.29 -2.67 25.85
C GLU A 292 14.70 -2.28 26.31
N GLN A 293 15.25 -2.98 27.32
CA GLN A 293 16.59 -2.73 27.85
C GLN A 293 17.67 -3.03 26.80
N GLN A 294 17.59 -4.19 26.10
CA GLN A 294 18.58 -4.58 25.09
C GLN A 294 18.68 -3.53 23.95
N VAL A 295 17.56 -2.97 23.56
CA VAL A 295 17.46 -2.02 22.43
C VAL A 295 17.16 -0.58 22.86
N SER A 296 17.51 -0.22 24.11
CA SER A 296 17.28 1.13 24.65
C SER A 296 18.03 2.23 23.89
N HIS A 297 19.15 1.90 23.25
CA HIS A 297 19.96 2.78 22.41
C HIS A 297 19.33 3.03 21.03
N ILE A 298 18.39 2.17 20.58
CA ILE A 298 17.72 2.32 19.30
C ILE A 298 16.66 3.43 19.39
N LYS A 299 16.83 4.48 18.61
CA LYS A 299 15.91 5.62 18.57
C LYS A 299 14.52 5.19 18.15
N LYS A 300 13.51 5.60 18.92
CA LYS A 300 12.10 5.34 18.58
C LYS A 300 11.71 6.06 17.29
N GLY A 301 10.84 5.42 16.52
CA GLY A 301 10.39 5.97 15.24
C GLY A 301 9.54 5.01 14.43
N TYR A 302 9.28 5.41 13.18
CA TYR A 302 8.59 4.55 12.22
C TYR A 302 9.48 3.36 11.80
N GLY A 303 10.75 3.64 11.58
CA GLY A 303 11.72 2.66 11.14
C GLY A 303 12.96 3.31 10.54
N THR A 304 13.88 2.47 10.13
CA THR A 304 15.17 2.83 9.54
C THR A 304 15.25 2.22 8.14
N LEU A 305 15.44 3.06 7.12
CA LEU A 305 15.74 2.62 5.76
C LEU A 305 17.24 2.38 5.62
N ILE A 306 17.61 1.32 4.90
CA ILE A 306 18.99 0.90 4.67
C ILE A 306 19.19 0.79 3.15
N PRO A 307 19.56 1.90 2.48
CA PRO A 307 19.74 1.93 1.04
C PRO A 307 21.00 1.19 0.56
N ASP A 308 21.99 1.01 1.44
CA ASP A 308 23.21 0.29 1.13
C ASP A 308 22.91 -1.17 0.81
N VAL A 309 23.33 -1.60 -0.40
CA VAL A 309 23.05 -2.92 -0.94
C VAL A 309 23.93 -4.03 -0.37
N GLU A 310 25.00 -3.68 0.34
CA GLU A 310 25.85 -4.65 1.03
C GLU A 310 25.14 -5.29 2.24
N PHE A 311 24.10 -4.62 2.76
CA PHE A 311 23.26 -5.19 3.82
C PHE A 311 22.13 -6.05 3.21
N PRO A 312 21.90 -7.28 3.67
CA PRO A 312 20.76 -8.09 3.26
C PRO A 312 19.41 -7.46 3.66
N ILE A 313 19.40 -6.60 4.67
CA ILE A 313 18.21 -5.90 5.18
C ILE A 313 18.10 -4.53 4.50
N SER A 314 16.99 -4.27 3.81
CA SER A 314 16.71 -2.97 3.17
C SER A 314 16.00 -1.97 4.08
N GLY A 315 15.40 -2.46 5.15
CA GLY A 315 14.70 -1.62 6.11
C GLY A 315 14.27 -2.38 7.36
N ILE A 316 14.19 -1.64 8.46
CA ILE A 316 13.73 -2.11 9.77
C ILE A 316 12.56 -1.22 10.18
N LEU A 317 11.34 -1.79 10.23
CA LEU A 317 10.19 -1.09 10.79
C LEU A 317 10.11 -1.35 12.30
N HIS A 318 9.79 -0.31 13.07
CA HIS A 318 9.70 -0.39 14.51
C HIS A 318 8.24 -0.62 14.93
N GLU A 319 7.75 -1.86 14.77
CA GLU A 319 6.33 -2.20 14.91
C GLU A 319 5.72 -1.73 16.23
N SER A 320 6.40 -1.99 17.34
CA SER A 320 5.91 -1.57 18.67
C SER A 320 6.00 -0.07 18.93
N ASP A 321 6.84 0.67 18.19
CA ASP A 321 6.92 2.14 18.34
C ASP A 321 5.86 2.87 17.49
N VAL A 322 5.41 2.24 16.42
CA VAL A 322 4.44 2.83 15.47
C VAL A 322 3.02 2.67 15.96
N HIS A 323 2.64 1.45 16.34
CA HIS A 323 1.25 1.11 16.63
C HIS A 323 0.86 1.46 18.07
N ALA A 324 -0.33 2.06 18.23
CA ALA A 324 -0.91 2.30 19.55
C ALA A 324 -1.46 1.01 20.16
N SER A 325 -1.95 0.08 19.33
CA SER A 325 -2.32 -1.28 19.75
C SER A 325 -1.08 -2.09 20.13
N GLN A 326 -1.28 -3.07 21.01
CA GLN A 326 -0.21 -3.94 21.46
C GLN A 326 0.33 -4.78 20.29
N ARG A 327 1.66 -4.84 20.16
CA ARG A 327 2.38 -5.64 19.16
C ARG A 327 3.33 -6.65 19.81
N CYS A 328 3.56 -6.55 21.11
CA CYS A 328 4.34 -7.45 21.94
C CYS A 328 4.01 -7.22 23.43
N SER A 329 4.45 -8.10 24.30
CA SER A 329 4.32 -7.93 25.75
C SER A 329 4.95 -6.63 26.24
N LYS A 330 4.44 -6.10 27.35
CA LYS A 330 5.00 -4.89 28.00
C LYS A 330 6.47 -5.13 28.37
N GLY A 331 7.31 -4.14 28.10
CA GLY A 331 8.76 -4.23 28.32
C GLY A 331 9.53 -4.89 27.16
N HIS A 332 8.85 -5.16 26.05
CA HIS A 332 9.47 -5.67 24.83
C HIS A 332 9.32 -4.69 23.67
N ARG A 333 10.17 -4.85 22.65
CA ARG A 333 10.06 -4.15 21.37
C ARG A 333 10.13 -5.14 20.23
N LEU A 334 9.23 -4.96 19.28
CA LEU A 334 9.15 -5.74 18.05
C LEU A 334 9.60 -4.89 16.87
N PHE A 335 10.43 -5.48 16.03
CA PHE A 335 10.88 -4.92 14.76
C PHE A 335 10.54 -5.88 13.63
N ARG A 336 10.24 -5.31 12.45
CA ARG A 336 10.04 -6.05 11.22
C ARG A 336 11.16 -5.75 10.24
N LEU A 337 11.84 -6.79 9.78
CA LEU A 337 12.93 -6.67 8.82
C LEU A 337 12.40 -6.94 7.41
N MET A 338 12.87 -6.15 6.47
CA MET A 338 12.59 -6.30 5.04
C MET A 338 13.87 -6.77 4.35
N VAL A 339 13.85 -7.98 3.79
CA VAL A 339 15.01 -8.67 3.22
C VAL A 339 14.78 -8.94 1.73
N PRO A 340 15.23 -8.05 0.83
CA PRO A 340 15.11 -8.24 -0.62
C PRO A 340 15.96 -9.42 -1.11
N HIS A 341 15.39 -10.24 -1.96
CA HIS A 341 16.08 -11.43 -2.50
C HIS A 341 17.28 -11.09 -3.41
N ASN A 342 17.32 -9.90 -3.97
CA ASN A 342 18.47 -9.43 -4.75
C ASN A 342 19.66 -8.95 -3.91
N ARG A 343 19.52 -8.92 -2.56
CA ARG A 343 20.57 -8.58 -1.60
C ARG A 343 20.92 -9.73 -0.67
N TRP A 344 20.18 -10.83 -0.75
CA TRP A 344 20.23 -11.92 0.21
C TRP A 344 20.71 -13.21 -0.45
N ASP A 345 21.64 -13.88 0.20
CA ASP A 345 22.23 -15.17 -0.18
C ASP A 345 21.34 -16.38 0.16
N ASN A 346 20.14 -16.14 0.72
CA ASN A 346 19.20 -17.11 1.28
C ASN A 346 19.70 -17.82 2.57
N ASP A 347 20.77 -17.36 3.18
CA ASP A 347 21.18 -17.83 4.51
C ASP A 347 20.48 -17.02 5.60
N LEU A 348 19.78 -17.73 6.48
CA LEU A 348 19.08 -17.12 7.64
C LEU A 348 20.07 -16.50 8.63
N ASN A 349 21.27 -17.10 8.78
CA ASN A 349 22.29 -16.60 9.67
C ASN A 349 22.79 -15.22 9.24
N SER A 350 22.98 -15.00 7.93
CA SER A 350 23.42 -13.70 7.41
C SER A 350 22.45 -12.57 7.75
N VAL A 351 21.15 -12.86 7.72
CA VAL A 351 20.09 -11.90 8.11
C VAL A 351 20.11 -11.66 9.62
N GLN A 352 20.25 -12.72 10.42
CA GLN A 352 20.28 -12.60 11.88
C GLN A 352 21.51 -11.82 12.34
N GLU A 353 22.69 -12.15 11.88
CA GLU A 353 23.94 -11.46 12.20
C GLU A 353 23.88 -9.97 11.80
N CYS A 354 23.35 -9.68 10.62
CA CYS A 354 23.13 -8.31 10.19
C CYS A 354 22.16 -7.58 11.11
N ALA A 355 21.02 -8.19 11.47
CA ALA A 355 20.05 -7.60 12.39
C ALA A 355 20.65 -7.37 13.79
N GLU A 356 21.41 -8.31 14.29
CA GLU A 356 22.09 -8.20 15.60
C GLU A 356 23.14 -7.08 15.60
N SER A 357 23.85 -6.89 14.51
CA SER A 357 24.81 -5.77 14.36
C SER A 357 24.14 -4.40 14.36
N LEU A 358 22.89 -4.32 13.84
CA LEU A 358 22.13 -3.08 13.71
C LEU A 358 21.25 -2.78 14.92
N LEU A 359 20.83 -3.78 15.68
CA LEU A 359 19.91 -3.67 16.82
C LEU A 359 20.56 -4.09 18.13
N ALA A 360 20.62 -5.38 18.40
CA ALA A 360 21.24 -5.97 19.57
C ALA A 360 21.42 -7.49 19.38
N THR A 361 22.35 -8.09 20.11
CA THR A 361 22.55 -9.55 20.13
C THR A 361 21.47 -10.26 20.95
N ASN A 362 21.32 -11.56 20.73
CA ASN A 362 20.42 -12.44 21.48
C ASN A 362 18.96 -11.96 21.47
N PRO A 363 18.30 -11.92 20.31
CA PRO A 363 16.87 -11.61 20.26
C PRO A 363 16.04 -12.67 21.00
N ILE A 364 14.91 -12.27 21.59
CA ILE A 364 13.94 -13.17 22.21
C ILE A 364 13.26 -14.03 21.14
N ILE A 365 12.98 -13.40 19.99
CA ILE A 365 12.42 -14.06 18.83
C ILE A 365 13.10 -13.56 17.56
N PHE A 366 13.40 -14.47 16.65
CA PHE A 366 13.80 -14.20 15.28
C PHE A 366 13.11 -15.21 14.37
N LYS A 367 12.22 -14.74 13.50
CA LYS A 367 11.40 -15.64 12.70
C LYS A 367 11.08 -15.05 11.32
N LYS A 368 11.23 -15.86 10.27
CA LYS A 368 10.68 -15.53 8.95
C LYS A 368 9.17 -15.69 9.00
N ILE A 369 8.42 -14.61 8.80
CA ILE A 369 6.96 -14.55 8.93
C ILE A 369 6.21 -14.50 7.61
N GLY A 370 6.92 -14.34 6.49
CA GLY A 370 6.33 -14.37 5.17
C GLY A 370 7.27 -13.93 4.05
N GLU A 371 6.75 -14.04 2.84
CA GLU A 371 7.37 -13.53 1.62
C GLU A 371 6.38 -12.68 0.85
N ARG A 372 6.91 -11.77 0.02
CA ARG A 372 6.12 -10.86 -0.80
C ARG A 372 6.76 -10.58 -2.12
N GLN A 373 5.90 -10.31 -3.09
CA GLN A 373 6.27 -9.60 -4.29
C GLN A 373 5.67 -8.20 -4.20
N ILE A 374 6.52 -7.18 -4.25
CA ILE A 374 6.09 -5.77 -4.27
C ILE A 374 6.26 -5.30 -5.72
N PRO A 375 5.17 -4.98 -6.42
CA PRO A 375 5.27 -4.48 -7.78
C PRO A 375 5.95 -3.11 -7.80
N HIS A 376 6.81 -2.91 -8.76
CA HIS A 376 7.36 -1.62 -9.09
C HIS A 376 7.19 -1.36 -10.59
N TYR A 377 7.09 -0.11 -10.95
CA TYR A 377 6.64 0.29 -12.27
C TYR A 377 7.74 1.10 -12.94
N LYS A 378 8.22 0.62 -14.09
CA LYS A 378 9.23 1.33 -14.89
C LYS A 378 8.70 2.67 -15.39
N PRO A 379 9.60 3.63 -15.67
CA PRO A 379 9.23 4.89 -16.30
C PRO A 379 8.35 4.69 -17.54
N GLY A 380 7.29 5.47 -17.68
CA GLY A 380 6.28 5.32 -18.73
C GLY A 380 5.08 4.44 -18.37
N HIS A 381 5.06 3.81 -17.19
CA HIS A 381 3.91 2.99 -16.76
C HIS A 381 2.59 3.77 -16.74
N MET A 382 2.60 5.00 -16.21
CA MET A 382 1.40 5.84 -16.18
C MET A 382 0.86 6.14 -17.59
N SER A 383 1.75 6.32 -18.57
CA SER A 383 1.37 6.52 -19.97
C SER A 383 0.80 5.24 -20.60
N LYS A 384 1.38 4.07 -20.28
CA LYS A 384 0.84 2.77 -20.73
C LYS A 384 -0.57 2.55 -20.17
N LEU A 385 -0.82 2.85 -18.91
CA LEU A 385 -2.16 2.72 -18.32
C LEU A 385 -3.20 3.58 -19.02
N SER A 386 -2.84 4.78 -19.48
CA SER A 386 -3.77 5.66 -20.21
C SER A 386 -4.10 5.18 -21.62
N GLN A 387 -3.39 4.17 -22.13
CA GLN A 387 -3.56 3.59 -23.47
C GLN A 387 -4.12 2.16 -23.43
N ILE A 388 -4.34 1.60 -22.24
CA ILE A 388 -4.87 0.24 -22.11
C ILE A 388 -6.28 0.15 -22.69
N SER A 389 -6.58 -0.96 -23.40
CA SER A 389 -7.95 -1.24 -23.85
C SER A 389 -8.87 -1.44 -22.64
N LEU A 390 -10.02 -0.79 -22.67
CA LEU A 390 -11.04 -0.90 -21.62
C LEU A 390 -12.13 -1.93 -21.99
N ASP A 391 -11.76 -3.01 -22.67
CA ASP A 391 -12.68 -4.11 -22.96
C ASP A 391 -13.22 -4.76 -21.70
N CYS A 392 -12.44 -4.77 -20.63
CA CYS A 392 -12.86 -5.06 -19.26
C CYS A 392 -12.43 -3.94 -18.30
N SER A 393 -12.75 -4.08 -17.02
CA SER A 393 -12.36 -3.10 -15.99
C SER A 393 -11.18 -3.60 -15.19
N TYR A 394 -10.32 -2.68 -14.72
CA TYR A 394 -9.09 -3.01 -13.97
C TYR A 394 -9.03 -2.26 -12.66
N VAL A 395 -8.68 -2.95 -11.58
CA VAL A 395 -8.48 -2.37 -10.25
C VAL A 395 -7.35 -3.09 -9.51
N GLY A 396 -6.67 -2.39 -8.63
CA GLY A 396 -5.59 -2.98 -7.82
C GLY A 396 -4.27 -2.25 -7.92
N TRP A 397 -3.25 -2.79 -7.29
CA TRP A 397 -1.96 -2.10 -7.17
C TRP A 397 -1.32 -1.76 -8.51
N SER A 398 -1.52 -2.59 -9.50
CA SER A 398 -1.01 -2.39 -10.86
C SER A 398 -1.59 -1.15 -11.54
N TYR A 399 -2.76 -0.74 -11.12
CA TYR A 399 -3.58 0.27 -11.79
C TYR A 399 -3.85 1.48 -10.89
N SER A 400 -4.21 1.21 -9.63
CA SER A 400 -4.66 2.24 -8.68
C SER A 400 -3.51 2.91 -7.93
N GLY A 401 -2.35 2.25 -7.83
CA GLY A 401 -1.21 2.68 -7.00
C GLY A 401 -1.00 1.83 -5.75
N VAL A 402 0.21 1.90 -5.20
CA VAL A 402 0.73 1.01 -4.15
C VAL A 402 0.23 1.30 -2.73
N SER A 403 -0.99 1.75 -2.55
CA SER A 403 -1.57 2.03 -1.24
C SER A 403 -2.97 1.46 -1.13
N ILE A 404 -3.31 0.91 0.03
CA ILE A 404 -4.69 0.43 0.28
C ILE A 404 -5.73 1.55 0.10
N THR A 405 -5.38 2.80 0.42
CA THR A 405 -6.29 3.93 0.19
C THR A 405 -6.58 4.17 -1.29
N HIS A 406 -5.59 3.97 -2.17
CA HIS A 406 -5.78 4.09 -3.61
C HIS A 406 -6.73 3.02 -4.14
N VAL A 407 -6.52 1.78 -3.68
CA VAL A 407 -7.31 0.62 -4.08
C VAL A 407 -8.76 0.77 -3.62
N ILE A 408 -8.97 1.14 -2.36
CA ILE A 408 -10.32 1.31 -1.78
C ILE A 408 -11.07 2.44 -2.47
N ASP A 409 -10.41 3.59 -2.71
CA ASP A 409 -11.01 4.73 -3.42
C ASP A 409 -11.42 4.34 -4.84
N GLN A 410 -10.56 3.65 -5.58
CA GLN A 410 -10.87 3.26 -6.94
C GLN A 410 -12.01 2.24 -6.99
N SER A 411 -12.04 1.27 -6.07
CA SER A 411 -13.14 0.30 -5.94
C SER A 411 -14.48 0.99 -5.63
N GLU A 412 -14.46 2.02 -4.78
CA GLU A 412 -15.66 2.82 -4.47
C GLU A 412 -16.14 3.58 -5.69
N ARG A 413 -15.24 4.21 -6.44
CA ARG A 413 -15.56 4.93 -7.70
C ARG A 413 -16.10 3.99 -8.79
N ILE A 414 -15.61 2.75 -8.87
CA ILE A 414 -16.16 1.74 -9.75
C ILE A 414 -17.60 1.42 -9.35
N ALA A 415 -17.86 1.21 -8.06
CA ALA A 415 -19.20 0.92 -7.58
C ALA A 415 -20.19 2.10 -7.73
N GLU A 416 -19.71 3.33 -7.91
CA GLU A 416 -20.57 4.49 -8.19
C GLU A 416 -21.26 4.40 -9.57
N LEU A 417 -20.74 3.59 -10.50
CA LEU A 417 -21.31 3.38 -11.83
C LEU A 417 -22.60 2.53 -11.82
N PHE A 418 -22.85 1.80 -10.76
CA PHE A 418 -24.03 1.01 -10.51
C PHE A 418 -25.06 1.81 -9.70
#